data_a04ad3fdd30acec49765ba39e7840cbc
#
_entry.id   a04ad3fdd30acec49765ba39e7840cbc
#
_cell.length_a   1.000
_cell.length_b   1.000
_cell.length_c   1.000
_cell.angle_alpha   90.00
_cell.angle_beta   90.00
_cell.angle_gamma   90.00
#
_symmetry.space_group_name_H-M   'P 1'
#
loop_
_entity.id
_entity.type
_entity.pdbx_description
1 polymer ?
#
loop_
_entity_poly.entity_id
_entity_poly.type
_entity_poly.pdbx_seq_one_letter_code
_entity_poly.pdbx_strand_id
1 'polypeptide(L)'
;MRSVAFVHTHTGEKLTAVYWKDGAYQQQVLQQVNHLLRDFRTNEVHDIDPALLDLLFDLRTKVGSDAAFHVISAYRSPQTNEMLRRSSNGVAEHSMHMQGKAIDVRLAGFPTARLAEVARSLRRGGVGYYAASDFVHVDTGRVRYW
;
A
#
# COMPACT_ATOMS: atom_id res chain seq x y z
N MET A 1 14.16 12.01 -8.95
CA MET A 1 13.25 12.02 -7.79
C MET A 1 12.21 10.92 -7.91
N ARG A 2 11.63 10.50 -6.79
CA ARG A 2 10.55 9.51 -6.77
C ARG A 2 9.35 10.09 -6.05
N SER A 3 8.17 9.90 -6.64
CA SER A 3 6.92 10.39 -6.06
C SER A 3 5.81 9.37 -6.20
N VAL A 4 4.87 9.39 -5.26
CA VAL A 4 3.66 8.56 -5.27
C VAL A 4 2.50 9.43 -4.83
N ALA A 5 1.37 9.31 -5.50
CA ALA A 5 0.15 10.02 -5.13
C ALA A 5 -0.87 9.04 -4.55
N PHE A 6 -1.55 9.48 -3.49
CA PHE A 6 -2.54 8.68 -2.76
C PHE A 6 -3.86 9.41 -2.60
N VAL A 7 -4.94 8.65 -2.62
CA VAL A 7 -6.26 9.05 -2.14
C VAL A 7 -6.75 7.95 -1.20
N HIS A 8 -6.97 8.27 0.07
CA HIS A 8 -7.45 7.27 1.03
C HIS A 8 -8.97 7.13 0.92
N THR A 9 -9.45 5.92 0.64
CA THR A 9 -10.88 5.70 0.37
C THR A 9 -11.77 5.85 1.60
N HIS A 10 -11.23 5.65 2.80
CA HIS A 10 -12.01 5.75 4.05
C HIS A 10 -11.96 7.12 4.69
N THR A 11 -10.86 7.87 4.55
CA THR A 11 -10.71 9.20 5.17
C THR A 11 -10.93 10.33 4.19
N GLY A 12 -10.80 10.08 2.90
CA GLY A 12 -10.85 11.10 1.86
C GLY A 12 -9.58 11.94 1.73
N GLU A 13 -8.58 11.68 2.56
CA GLU A 13 -7.32 12.41 2.54
C GLU A 13 -6.54 12.12 1.26
N LYS A 14 -5.84 13.13 0.77
CA LYS A 14 -5.03 13.05 -0.45
C LYS A 14 -3.63 13.54 -0.17
N LEU A 15 -2.64 12.91 -0.81
CA LEU A 15 -1.25 13.33 -0.69
C LEU A 15 -0.51 12.98 -1.97
N THR A 16 0.25 13.95 -2.50
CA THR A 16 1.27 13.70 -3.51
C THR A 16 2.62 13.83 -2.83
N ALA A 17 3.34 12.73 -2.72
CA ALA A 17 4.55 12.66 -1.91
C ALA A 17 5.78 12.49 -2.80
N VAL A 18 6.60 13.54 -2.90
CA VAL A 18 7.97 13.44 -3.42
C VAL A 18 8.82 12.98 -2.24
N TYR A 19 8.94 11.66 -2.09
CA TYR A 19 9.53 11.06 -0.89
C TYR A 19 11.04 10.80 -1.03
N TRP A 20 11.56 10.88 -2.25
CA TRP A 20 12.99 10.68 -2.51
C TRP A 20 13.47 11.69 -3.54
N LYS A 21 14.48 12.48 -3.20
CA LYS A 21 15.13 13.42 -4.10
C LYS A 21 16.54 13.75 -3.61
N ASP A 22 17.38 14.21 -4.52
CA ASP A 22 18.76 14.61 -4.19
C ASP A 22 19.54 13.49 -3.49
N GLY A 23 19.27 12.23 -3.87
CA GLY A 23 19.96 11.07 -3.35
C GLY A 23 19.51 10.59 -1.97
N ALA A 24 18.38 11.10 -1.45
CA ALA A 24 17.94 10.76 -0.09
C ALA A 24 16.41 10.71 0.05
N TYR A 25 15.95 9.86 0.97
CA TYR A 25 14.58 9.91 1.44
C TYR A 25 14.33 11.20 2.21
N GLN A 26 13.16 11.80 1.98
CA GLN A 26 12.75 13.05 2.60
C GLN A 26 11.97 12.75 3.87
N GLN A 27 12.60 12.89 5.04
CA GLN A 27 12.02 12.42 6.30
C GLN A 27 10.68 13.06 6.65
N GLN A 28 10.52 14.37 6.37
CA GLN A 28 9.24 15.05 6.62
C GLN A 28 8.13 14.49 5.73
N VAL A 29 8.44 14.15 4.48
CA VAL A 29 7.48 13.55 3.56
C VAL A 29 7.12 12.14 3.99
N LEU A 30 8.11 11.34 4.44
CA LEU A 30 7.83 10.01 4.99
C LEU A 30 6.89 10.08 6.18
N GLN A 31 7.02 11.08 7.04
CA GLN A 31 6.10 11.27 8.16
C GLN A 31 4.67 11.58 7.69
N GLN A 32 4.52 12.39 6.64
CA GLN A 32 3.22 12.66 6.03
C GLN A 32 2.60 11.38 5.46
N VAL A 33 3.41 10.55 4.80
CA VAL A 33 2.97 9.25 4.29
C VAL A 33 2.54 8.33 5.43
N ASN A 34 3.32 8.25 6.49
CA ASN A 34 2.98 7.45 7.68
C ASN A 34 1.61 7.86 8.24
N HIS A 35 1.35 9.16 8.33
CA HIS A 35 0.07 9.66 8.82
C HIS A 35 -1.08 9.31 7.89
N LEU A 36 -0.92 9.51 6.58
CA LEU A 36 -1.95 9.17 5.61
C LEU A 36 -2.29 7.68 5.64
N LEU A 37 -1.27 6.84 5.79
CA LEU A 37 -1.41 5.39 5.75
C LEU A 37 -1.60 4.76 7.14
N ARG A 38 -1.98 5.56 8.14
CA ARG A 38 -2.27 5.08 9.49
C ARG A 38 -3.44 4.11 9.52
N ASP A 39 -3.58 3.40 10.63
CA ASP A 39 -4.80 2.64 10.91
C ASP A 39 -5.98 3.60 11.04
N PHE A 40 -6.83 3.67 10.03
CA PHE A 40 -7.93 4.64 10.01
C PHE A 40 -9.04 4.33 11.04
N ARG A 41 -9.04 3.11 11.63
CA ARG A 41 -10.00 2.71 12.65
C ARG A 41 -9.58 3.18 14.04
N THR A 42 -8.28 3.19 14.33
CA THR A 42 -7.73 3.55 15.65
C THR A 42 -6.98 4.86 15.64
N ASN A 43 -6.65 5.41 14.47
CA ASN A 43 -5.76 6.55 14.24
C ASN A 43 -4.31 6.31 14.67
N GLU A 44 -3.94 5.06 14.93
CA GLU A 44 -2.55 4.73 15.26
C GLU A 44 -1.66 4.88 14.02
N VAL A 45 -0.54 5.58 14.21
CA VAL A 45 0.47 5.82 13.18
C VAL A 45 1.65 4.89 13.43
N HIS A 46 2.17 4.29 12.36
CA HIS A 46 3.35 3.43 12.39
C HIS A 46 4.23 3.79 11.20
N ASP A 47 5.52 3.57 11.33
CA ASP A 47 6.43 3.79 10.21
C ASP A 47 6.08 2.85 9.04
N ILE A 48 5.96 3.44 7.86
CA ILE A 48 5.79 2.69 6.61
C ILE A 48 7.18 2.44 6.06
N ASP A 49 7.43 1.20 5.66
CA ASP A 49 8.69 0.81 5.03
C ASP A 49 8.91 1.62 3.75
N PRO A 50 9.99 2.41 3.64
CA PRO A 50 10.25 3.17 2.40
C PRO A 50 10.37 2.28 1.16
N ALA A 51 10.78 1.02 1.32
CA ALA A 51 10.81 0.07 0.22
C ALA A 51 9.42 -0.20 -0.36
N LEU A 52 8.35 -0.06 0.43
CA LEU A 52 6.98 -0.15 -0.06
C LEU A 52 6.66 1.02 -0.99
N LEU A 53 7.14 2.21 -0.68
CA LEU A 53 6.97 3.39 -1.55
C LEU A 53 7.73 3.21 -2.86
N ASP A 54 8.94 2.66 -2.81
CA ASP A 54 9.72 2.34 -4.01
C ASP A 54 9.01 1.29 -4.88
N LEU A 55 8.41 0.30 -4.26
CA LEU A 55 7.61 -0.71 -4.96
C LEU A 55 6.42 -0.06 -5.69
N LEU A 56 5.70 0.83 -5.02
CA LEU A 56 4.56 1.54 -5.62
C LEU A 56 5.01 2.48 -6.74
N PHE A 57 6.14 3.15 -6.58
CA PHE A 57 6.72 4.00 -7.62
C PHE A 57 7.06 3.17 -8.86
N ASP A 58 7.71 2.04 -8.69
CA ASP A 58 8.08 1.16 -9.80
C ASP A 58 6.85 0.56 -10.48
N LEU A 59 5.84 0.18 -9.70
CA LEU A 59 4.57 -0.33 -10.21
C LEU A 59 3.88 0.71 -11.08
N ARG A 60 3.75 1.94 -10.60
CA ARG A 60 3.14 3.05 -11.33
C ARG A 60 3.91 3.35 -12.61
N THR A 61 5.22 3.37 -12.54
CA THR A 61 6.10 3.63 -13.69
C THR A 61 5.92 2.54 -14.75
N LYS A 62 5.89 1.29 -14.34
CA LYS A 62 5.73 0.16 -15.29
C LYS A 62 4.35 0.16 -15.94
N VAL A 63 3.34 0.54 -15.23
CA VAL A 63 1.97 0.72 -15.76
C VAL A 63 1.90 1.91 -16.71
N GLY A 64 2.75 2.91 -16.53
CA GLY A 64 2.76 4.13 -17.34
C GLY A 64 1.65 5.11 -16.97
N SER A 65 1.22 5.14 -15.71
CA SER A 65 0.14 6.00 -15.23
C SER A 65 0.64 7.06 -14.27
N ASP A 66 0.05 8.25 -14.35
CA ASP A 66 0.24 9.33 -13.38
C ASP A 66 -0.88 9.39 -12.33
N ALA A 67 -1.82 8.46 -12.38
CA ALA A 67 -2.97 8.44 -11.48
C ALA A 67 -2.55 8.14 -10.04
N ALA A 68 -3.36 8.59 -9.09
CA ALA A 68 -3.17 8.29 -7.68
C ALA A 68 -3.57 6.85 -7.36
N PHE A 69 -2.85 6.24 -6.43
CA PHE A 69 -3.30 5.01 -5.79
C PHE A 69 -4.44 5.32 -4.83
N HIS A 70 -5.55 4.64 -5.00
CA HIS A 70 -6.67 4.66 -4.05
C HIS A 70 -6.39 3.61 -2.98
N VAL A 71 -6.21 4.06 -1.74
CA VAL A 71 -5.82 3.22 -0.63
C VAL A 71 -7.04 2.65 0.05
N ILE A 72 -7.13 1.32 0.10
CA ILE A 72 -8.19 0.60 0.82
C ILE A 72 -7.75 0.38 2.26
N SER A 73 -6.49 -0.04 2.46
CA SER A 73 -5.91 -0.30 3.78
C SER A 73 -4.39 -0.27 3.67
N ALA A 74 -3.73 0.21 4.72
CA ALA A 74 -2.26 0.18 4.80
C ALA A 74 -1.85 -0.30 6.20
N TYR A 75 -1.31 0.55 7.06
CA TYR A 75 -0.98 0.09 8.41
C TYR A 75 -2.24 -0.38 9.15
N ARG A 76 -2.08 -1.46 9.86
CA ARG A 76 -3.13 -2.10 10.65
C ARG A 76 -2.56 -2.44 12.01
N SER A 77 -3.15 -1.91 13.08
CA SER A 77 -2.75 -2.22 14.45
C SER A 77 -3.04 -3.69 14.76
N PRO A 78 -2.36 -4.28 15.76
CA PRO A 78 -2.66 -5.64 16.19
C PRO A 78 -4.12 -5.85 16.59
N GLN A 79 -4.74 -4.84 17.21
CA GLN A 79 -6.14 -4.88 17.62
C GLN A 79 -7.07 -4.95 16.42
N THR A 80 -6.85 -4.11 15.41
CA THR A 80 -7.63 -4.13 14.18
C THR A 80 -7.43 -5.44 13.43
N ASN A 81 -6.21 -5.94 13.34
CA ASN A 81 -5.92 -7.20 12.67
C ASN A 81 -6.68 -8.36 13.33
N GLU A 82 -6.68 -8.42 14.66
CA GLU A 82 -7.41 -9.46 15.41
C GLU A 82 -8.93 -9.34 15.20
N MET A 83 -9.47 -8.13 15.21
CA MET A 83 -10.88 -7.90 14.91
C MET A 83 -11.24 -8.42 13.52
N LEU A 84 -10.41 -8.16 12.51
CA LEU A 84 -10.63 -8.62 11.15
C LEU A 84 -10.51 -10.14 11.02
N ARG A 85 -9.59 -10.76 11.77
CA ARG A 85 -9.46 -12.23 11.81
C ARG A 85 -10.72 -12.88 12.35
N ARG A 86 -11.34 -12.30 13.38
CA ARG A 86 -12.56 -12.82 14.00
C ARG A 86 -13.79 -12.68 13.12
N SER A 87 -13.84 -11.65 12.29
CA SER A 87 -15.02 -11.30 11.48
C SER A 87 -14.95 -11.78 10.03
N SER A 88 -13.79 -12.28 9.57
CA SER A 88 -13.63 -12.71 8.19
C SER A 88 -12.56 -13.79 8.07
N ASN A 89 -12.60 -14.55 6.95
CA ASN A 89 -11.57 -15.51 6.59
C ASN A 89 -10.48 -14.83 5.75
N GLY A 90 -9.28 -15.41 5.74
CA GLY A 90 -8.20 -14.98 4.87
C GLY A 90 -7.34 -13.84 5.43
N VAL A 91 -7.55 -13.44 6.69
CA VAL A 91 -6.69 -12.47 7.38
C VAL A 91 -5.59 -13.21 8.13
N ALA A 92 -4.33 -12.92 7.81
CA ALA A 92 -3.18 -13.56 8.45
C ALA A 92 -3.01 -13.09 9.89
N GLU A 93 -2.57 -13.99 10.78
CA GLU A 93 -2.26 -13.66 12.16
C GLU A 93 -1.08 -12.69 12.26
N HIS A 94 -0.05 -12.90 11.44
CA HIS A 94 1.15 -12.06 11.37
C HIS A 94 1.17 -11.31 10.04
N SER A 95 0.17 -10.45 9.84
CA SER A 95 0.02 -9.70 8.61
C SER A 95 1.14 -8.68 8.42
N MET A 96 1.62 -8.55 7.18
CA MET A 96 2.57 -7.50 6.80
C MET A 96 2.00 -6.10 6.99
N HIS A 97 0.67 -5.93 6.99
CA HIS A 97 0.02 -4.66 7.34
C HIS A 97 0.39 -4.17 8.74
N MET A 98 0.61 -5.08 9.69
CA MET A 98 1.00 -4.73 11.06
C MET A 98 2.45 -4.26 11.17
N GLN A 99 3.25 -4.49 10.15
CA GLN A 99 4.66 -4.09 10.13
C GLN A 99 4.93 -2.83 9.30
N GLY A 100 3.88 -2.21 8.75
CA GLY A 100 4.03 -1.09 7.83
C GLY A 100 4.64 -1.50 6.49
N LYS A 101 4.48 -2.75 6.08
CA LYS A 101 5.11 -3.32 4.88
C LYS A 101 4.12 -3.76 3.81
N ALA A 102 2.83 -3.51 4.01
CA ALA A 102 1.78 -3.92 3.09
C ALA A 102 0.79 -2.79 2.85
N ILE A 103 0.21 -2.80 1.65
CA ILE A 103 -0.84 -1.86 1.27
C ILE A 103 -1.82 -2.55 0.31
N ASP A 104 -3.09 -2.24 0.47
CA ASP A 104 -4.15 -2.67 -0.43
C ASP A 104 -4.60 -1.45 -1.23
N VAL A 105 -4.49 -1.54 -2.56
CA VAL A 105 -4.69 -0.39 -3.44
C VAL A 105 -5.45 -0.77 -4.71
N ARG A 106 -6.05 0.25 -5.33
CA ARG A 106 -6.41 0.22 -6.74
C ARG A 106 -5.87 1.49 -7.40
N LEU A 107 -5.66 1.44 -8.70
CA LEU A 107 -5.15 2.59 -9.45
C LEU A 107 -6.28 3.16 -10.31
N ALA A 108 -6.56 4.47 -10.13
CA ALA A 108 -7.65 5.12 -10.84
C ALA A 108 -7.50 4.98 -12.36
N GLY A 109 -8.58 4.56 -13.02
CA GLY A 109 -8.61 4.42 -14.47
C GLY A 109 -7.81 3.23 -15.02
N PHE A 110 -7.35 2.31 -14.17
CA PHE A 110 -6.57 1.15 -14.60
C PHE A 110 -7.20 -0.14 -14.05
N PRO A 111 -7.41 -1.18 -14.91
CA PRO A 111 -8.04 -2.41 -14.45
C PRO A 111 -7.24 -3.09 -13.34
N THR A 112 -7.91 -3.44 -12.25
CA THR A 112 -7.26 -4.02 -11.06
C THR A 112 -6.62 -5.37 -11.36
N ALA A 113 -7.23 -6.20 -12.21
CA ALA A 113 -6.64 -7.47 -12.64
C ALA A 113 -5.29 -7.26 -13.35
N ARG A 114 -5.20 -6.22 -14.20
CA ARG A 114 -3.95 -5.88 -14.88
C ARG A 114 -2.91 -5.32 -13.91
N LEU A 115 -3.35 -4.53 -12.95
CA LEU A 115 -2.45 -4.03 -11.90
C LEU A 115 -1.80 -5.19 -11.15
N ALA A 116 -2.58 -6.22 -10.82
CA ALA A 116 -2.07 -7.42 -10.17
C ALA A 116 -1.03 -8.15 -11.04
N GLU A 117 -1.30 -8.28 -12.35
CA GLU A 117 -0.34 -8.91 -13.27
C GLU A 117 0.98 -8.16 -13.32
N VAL A 118 0.93 -6.82 -13.43
CA VAL A 118 2.13 -5.99 -13.46
C VAL A 118 2.88 -6.09 -12.13
N ALA A 119 2.18 -6.06 -11.01
CA ALA A 119 2.79 -6.20 -9.69
C ALA A 119 3.52 -7.54 -9.56
N ARG A 120 2.92 -8.64 -10.00
CA ARG A 120 3.56 -9.96 -10.02
C ARG A 120 4.82 -9.96 -10.87
N SER A 121 4.81 -9.27 -12.00
CA SER A 121 5.95 -9.22 -12.91
C SER A 121 7.18 -8.55 -12.31
N LEU A 122 7.01 -7.71 -11.30
CA LEU A 122 8.11 -7.06 -10.61
C LEU A 122 8.90 -8.02 -9.70
N ARG A 123 8.28 -9.10 -9.24
CA ARG A 123 8.89 -10.11 -8.36
C ARG A 123 9.54 -9.52 -7.12
N ARG A 124 8.82 -8.63 -6.44
CA ARG A 124 9.36 -7.86 -5.31
C ARG A 124 8.61 -8.02 -4.00
N GLY A 125 7.91 -9.11 -3.83
CA GLY A 125 7.20 -9.39 -2.60
C GLY A 125 5.87 -10.09 -2.85
N GLY A 126 4.99 -10.07 -1.85
CA GLY A 126 3.67 -10.66 -1.96
C GLY A 126 2.74 -9.83 -2.84
N VAL A 127 1.94 -10.50 -3.65
CA VAL A 127 0.87 -9.89 -4.45
C VAL A 127 -0.38 -10.74 -4.33
N GLY A 128 -1.46 -10.13 -3.83
CA GLY A 128 -2.77 -10.76 -3.75
C GLY A 128 -3.79 -9.98 -4.58
N TYR A 129 -4.61 -10.70 -5.35
CA TYR A 129 -5.69 -10.07 -6.11
C TYR A 129 -7.04 -10.40 -5.49
N TYR A 130 -7.80 -9.36 -5.14
CA TYR A 130 -9.10 -9.46 -4.48
C TYR A 130 -10.18 -8.90 -5.41
N ALA A 131 -10.64 -9.74 -6.34
CA ALA A 131 -11.54 -9.33 -7.41
C ALA A 131 -12.87 -8.79 -6.88
N ALA A 132 -13.46 -9.44 -5.88
CA ALA A 132 -14.75 -9.03 -5.33
C ALA A 132 -14.69 -7.66 -4.65
N SER A 133 -13.57 -7.33 -4.02
CA SER A 133 -13.35 -6.05 -3.33
C SER A 133 -12.63 -5.02 -4.20
N ASP A 134 -12.21 -5.41 -5.39
CA ASP A 134 -11.55 -4.55 -6.38
C ASP A 134 -10.29 -3.89 -5.84
N PHE A 135 -9.37 -4.69 -5.30
CA PHE A 135 -8.04 -4.18 -4.93
C PHE A 135 -6.95 -5.22 -5.11
N VAL A 136 -5.72 -4.76 -5.10
CA VAL A 136 -4.51 -5.57 -5.08
C VAL A 136 -3.77 -5.31 -3.78
N HIS A 137 -3.40 -6.38 -3.09
CA HIS A 137 -2.46 -6.34 -1.98
C HIS A 137 -1.05 -6.43 -2.52
N VAL A 138 -0.17 -5.54 -2.11
CA VAL A 138 1.28 -5.65 -2.35
C VAL A 138 2.03 -5.47 -1.04
N ASP A 139 3.14 -6.18 -0.89
CA ASP A 139 3.99 -6.06 0.29
C ASP A 139 5.46 -6.26 -0.04
N THR A 140 6.32 -5.93 0.92
CA THR A 140 7.79 -6.06 0.80
C THR A 140 8.31 -7.34 1.44
N GLY A 141 7.44 -8.30 1.73
CA GLY A 141 7.83 -9.60 2.24
C GLY A 141 8.40 -10.51 1.16
N ARG A 142 8.41 -11.80 1.42
CA ARG A 142 8.88 -12.78 0.42
C ARG A 142 7.98 -12.79 -0.82
N VAL A 143 8.54 -13.13 -1.96
CA VAL A 143 7.77 -13.27 -3.21
C VAL A 143 6.80 -14.44 -3.08
N ARG A 144 5.51 -14.13 -3.24
CA ARG A 144 4.42 -15.10 -3.22
C ARG A 144 3.17 -14.45 -3.82
N TYR A 145 2.29 -15.27 -4.38
CA TYR A 145 1.11 -14.76 -5.09
C TYR A 145 -0.15 -15.52 -4.64
N TRP A 146 -1.27 -14.80 -4.57
CA TRP A 146 -2.58 -15.41 -4.33
C TRP A 146 -3.74 -14.61 -4.91
#